data_8a89116564cde7d29999606d2f1bac18
#
_entry.id   8a89116564cde7d29999606d2f1bac18
#
_cell.length_a   1.000
_cell.length_b   1.000
_cell.length_c   1.000
_cell.angle_alpha   90.00
_cell.angle_beta   90.00
_cell.angle_gamma   90.00
#
_symmetry.space_group_name_H-M   'P 1'
#
loop_
_entity.id
_entity.type
_entity.pdbx_description
1 polymer ?
#
loop_
_entity_poly.entity_id
_entity_poly.type
_entity_poly.pdbx_seq_one_letter_code
_entity_poly.pdbx_strand_id
1 'polypeptide(L)'
;MHPLDLFKFCPKCGSPSFVEHNDKSKCCKDCGFVYYFNASSATVAFILNGKGELLVCRRAKDPAKGTLDLSGGFADCGETGEEGAAREVMEETGLEVVETQYQFSLPNTYLYSGFLVHTLDLFFLCKVKDDSQLKAMDDVADSFWMPLSEINPDEFGLDSVREGVKRFLKKHNIAK
;
A
#
# COMPACT_ATOMS: atom_id res chain seq x y z
N MET A 1 1.83 -17.66 15.94
CA MET A 1 2.94 -16.78 16.40
C MET A 1 2.32 -15.42 16.72
N HIS A 2 2.62 -14.85 17.88
CA HIS A 2 2.09 -13.54 18.26
C HIS A 2 2.73 -12.43 17.40
N PRO A 3 1.97 -11.42 16.92
CA PRO A 3 2.50 -10.41 15.99
C PRO A 3 3.67 -9.59 16.58
N LEU A 4 3.80 -9.53 17.90
CA LEU A 4 4.90 -8.84 18.60
C LEU A 4 5.96 -9.79 19.15
N ASP A 5 6.10 -11.02 18.63
CA ASP A 5 7.09 -11.99 19.13
C ASP A 5 8.54 -11.51 19.04
N LEU A 6 8.86 -10.70 18.03
CA LEU A 6 10.19 -10.11 17.88
C LEU A 6 10.48 -8.98 18.89
N PHE A 7 9.46 -8.40 19.50
CA PHE A 7 9.58 -7.32 20.49
C PHE A 7 9.85 -7.93 21.88
N LYS A 8 11.11 -8.10 22.22
CA LYS A 8 11.53 -8.76 23.47
C LYS A 8 11.61 -7.79 24.65
N PHE A 9 11.72 -6.49 24.38
CA PHE A 9 11.89 -5.45 25.40
C PHE A 9 10.78 -4.41 25.32
N CYS A 10 10.42 -3.85 26.46
CA CYS A 10 9.45 -2.76 26.53
C CYS A 10 9.98 -1.51 25.81
N PRO A 11 9.29 -0.96 24.82
CA PRO A 11 9.76 0.23 24.09
C PRO A 11 9.75 1.52 24.93
N LYS A 12 9.05 1.51 26.09
CA LYS A 12 8.99 2.66 27.00
C LYS A 12 10.13 2.67 28.02
N CYS A 13 10.47 1.53 28.62
CA CYS A 13 11.43 1.48 29.74
C CYS A 13 12.58 0.49 29.55
N GLY A 14 12.64 -0.24 28.42
CA GLY A 14 13.69 -1.20 28.12
C GLY A 14 13.59 -2.52 28.89
N SER A 15 12.59 -2.72 29.75
CA SER A 15 12.46 -3.95 30.56
C SER A 15 12.26 -5.19 29.68
N PRO A 16 12.89 -6.34 30.03
CA PRO A 16 12.62 -7.63 29.38
C PRO A 16 11.28 -8.26 29.81
N SER A 17 10.63 -7.72 30.85
CA SER A 17 9.31 -8.18 31.33
C SER A 17 8.15 -7.70 30.45
N PHE A 18 8.35 -7.67 29.11
CA PHE A 18 7.35 -7.28 28.13
C PHE A 18 6.64 -8.52 27.59
N VAL A 19 5.53 -8.88 28.21
CA VAL A 19 4.84 -10.16 28.04
C VAL A 19 3.54 -10.00 27.24
N GLU A 20 3.07 -11.09 26.66
CA GLU A 20 1.78 -11.13 25.97
C GLU A 20 0.65 -10.75 26.93
N HIS A 21 -0.24 -9.88 26.46
CA HIS A 21 -1.44 -9.42 27.17
C HIS A 21 -2.70 -9.98 26.54
N ASN A 22 -2.76 -9.98 25.20
CA ASN A 22 -3.78 -10.67 24.39
C ASN A 22 -3.18 -10.98 23.00
N ASP A 23 -4.00 -11.47 22.06
CA ASP A 23 -3.61 -11.91 20.71
C ASP A 23 -2.90 -10.84 19.84
N LYS A 24 -3.00 -9.55 20.22
CA LYS A 24 -2.41 -8.43 19.48
C LYS A 24 -1.71 -7.38 20.34
N SER A 25 -1.50 -7.65 21.63
CA SER A 25 -0.84 -6.69 22.50
C SER A 25 0.12 -7.35 23.50
N LYS A 26 1.14 -6.58 23.91
CA LYS A 26 2.02 -6.89 25.03
C LYS A 26 1.93 -5.82 26.10
N CYS A 27 2.13 -6.25 27.36
CA CYS A 27 2.15 -5.39 28.54
C CYS A 27 3.48 -5.52 29.27
N CYS A 28 4.06 -4.41 29.66
CA CYS A 28 5.24 -4.39 30.52
C CYS A 28 4.84 -4.56 31.99
N LYS A 29 5.39 -5.57 32.66
CA LYS A 29 5.11 -5.82 34.09
C LYS A 29 5.73 -4.78 35.00
N ASP A 30 6.81 -4.10 34.56
CA ASP A 30 7.54 -3.16 35.40
C ASP A 30 7.00 -1.74 35.34
N CYS A 31 6.56 -1.27 34.14
CA CYS A 31 6.08 0.11 33.99
C CYS A 31 4.60 0.22 33.57
N GLY A 32 3.90 -0.91 33.40
CA GLY A 32 2.48 -0.94 33.02
C GLY A 32 2.18 -0.52 31.56
N PHE A 33 3.21 -0.24 30.75
CA PHE A 33 2.99 0.16 29.35
C PHE A 33 2.37 -0.98 28.54
N VAL A 34 1.28 -0.69 27.84
CA VAL A 34 0.62 -1.64 26.92
C VAL A 34 0.81 -1.16 25.49
N TYR A 35 1.30 -2.04 24.63
CA TYR A 35 1.43 -1.78 23.20
C TYR A 35 0.50 -2.71 22.41
N TYR A 36 -0.33 -2.11 21.57
CA TYR A 36 -1.20 -2.83 20.63
C TYR A 36 -0.59 -2.82 19.25
N PHE A 37 -0.50 -4.00 18.63
CA PHE A 37 -0.19 -4.13 17.22
C PHE A 37 -1.45 -3.85 16.39
N ASN A 38 -1.35 -2.94 15.44
CA ASN A 38 -2.42 -2.60 14.49
C ASN A 38 -1.88 -2.71 13.07
N ALA A 39 -2.75 -2.99 12.11
CA ALA A 39 -2.40 -2.87 10.71
C ALA A 39 -2.04 -1.41 10.37
N SER A 40 -0.99 -1.21 9.61
CA SER A 40 -0.64 0.10 9.06
C SER A 40 -1.60 0.48 7.95
N SER A 41 -1.90 1.77 7.78
CA SER A 41 -2.65 2.26 6.62
C SER A 41 -1.70 2.39 5.43
N ALA A 42 -2.16 1.97 4.26
CA ALA A 42 -1.48 2.19 2.98
C ALA A 42 -2.50 2.65 1.93
N THR A 43 -2.06 3.39 0.94
CA THR A 43 -2.88 3.89 -0.16
C THR A 43 -2.47 3.25 -1.47
N VAL A 44 -3.42 3.05 -2.37
CA VAL A 44 -3.21 2.50 -3.73
C VAL A 44 -4.07 3.29 -4.70
N ALA A 45 -3.48 3.82 -5.76
CA ALA A 45 -4.13 4.67 -6.73
C ALA A 45 -4.40 3.97 -8.06
N PHE A 46 -5.67 3.89 -8.47
CA PHE A 46 -6.04 3.66 -9.86
C PHE A 46 -6.06 5.01 -10.58
N ILE A 47 -5.29 5.14 -11.66
CA ILE A 47 -5.21 6.36 -12.46
C ILE A 47 -5.47 5.98 -13.92
N LEU A 48 -6.48 6.58 -14.53
CA LEU A 48 -6.77 6.39 -15.95
C LEU A 48 -6.39 7.66 -16.74
N ASN A 49 -5.70 7.47 -17.86
CA ASN A 49 -5.43 8.57 -18.80
C ASN A 49 -6.65 8.88 -19.70
N GLY A 50 -6.51 9.89 -20.57
CA GLY A 50 -7.56 10.30 -21.51
C GLY A 50 -7.96 9.23 -22.54
N LYS A 51 -7.17 8.15 -22.67
CA LYS A 51 -7.48 7.00 -23.54
C LYS A 51 -8.13 5.83 -22.78
N GLY A 52 -8.29 5.94 -21.44
CA GLY A 52 -8.80 4.88 -20.59
C GLY A 52 -7.78 3.78 -20.29
N GLU A 53 -6.48 4.06 -20.45
CA GLU A 53 -5.39 3.17 -20.04
C GLU A 53 -5.07 3.40 -18.57
N LEU A 54 -4.73 2.32 -17.84
CA LEU A 54 -4.36 2.37 -16.43
C LEU A 54 -2.86 2.66 -16.29
N LEU A 55 -2.52 3.55 -15.37
CA LEU A 55 -1.14 3.72 -14.94
C LEU A 55 -0.70 2.51 -14.14
N VAL A 56 0.39 1.88 -14.60
CA VAL A 56 1.01 0.72 -13.96
C VAL A 56 2.46 1.05 -13.67
N CYS A 57 2.92 0.62 -12.51
CA CYS A 57 4.29 0.80 -12.04
C CYS A 57 5.01 -0.56 -12.01
N ARG A 58 6.34 -0.54 -12.10
CA ARG A 58 7.17 -1.71 -11.85
C ARG A 58 7.97 -1.50 -10.57
N ARG A 59 7.86 -2.43 -9.64
CA ARG A 59 8.53 -2.35 -8.34
C ARG A 59 10.06 -2.36 -8.48
N ALA A 60 10.74 -1.38 -7.90
CA ALA A 60 12.20 -1.31 -7.84
C ALA A 60 12.78 -2.11 -6.67
N LYS A 61 12.01 -2.29 -5.58
CA LYS A 61 12.45 -2.87 -4.30
C LYS A 61 11.62 -4.09 -3.89
N ASP A 62 12.17 -4.90 -2.99
CA ASP A 62 11.42 -5.96 -2.30
C ASP A 62 10.44 -5.35 -1.26
N PRO A 63 9.31 -6.03 -0.97
CA PRO A 63 8.89 -7.33 -1.50
C PRO A 63 8.40 -7.25 -2.95
N ALA A 64 8.46 -8.37 -3.65
CA ALA A 64 7.97 -8.55 -5.03
C ALA A 64 8.66 -7.67 -6.08
N LYS A 65 9.96 -7.38 -5.94
CA LYS A 65 10.77 -6.63 -6.91
C LYS A 65 10.59 -7.14 -8.34
N GLY A 66 10.41 -6.21 -9.29
CA GLY A 66 10.27 -6.49 -10.72
C GLY A 66 8.86 -6.84 -11.17
N THR A 67 7.91 -7.09 -10.25
CA THR A 67 6.50 -7.30 -10.59
C THR A 67 5.79 -5.98 -10.86
N LEU A 68 4.60 -6.06 -11.44
CA LEU A 68 3.73 -4.91 -11.60
C LEU A 68 3.13 -4.48 -10.25
N ASP A 69 2.86 -3.20 -10.14
CA ASP A 69 2.21 -2.55 -9.01
C ASP A 69 1.37 -1.36 -9.49
N LEU A 70 0.65 -0.76 -8.56
CA LEU A 70 0.01 0.54 -8.72
C LEU A 70 0.75 1.55 -7.83
N SER A 71 0.68 2.83 -8.16
CA SER A 71 1.25 3.89 -7.33
C SER A 71 0.58 3.92 -5.96
N GLY A 72 1.39 4.04 -4.90
CA GLY A 72 0.92 4.07 -3.52
C GLY A 72 1.96 3.65 -2.50
N GLY A 73 1.67 3.91 -1.24
CA GLY A 73 2.55 3.60 -0.12
C GLY A 73 1.87 3.78 1.23
N PHE A 74 2.67 3.85 2.30
CA PHE A 74 2.15 4.07 3.65
C PHE A 74 1.59 5.48 3.82
N ALA A 75 0.44 5.55 4.50
CA ALA A 75 -0.07 6.84 4.95
C ALA A 75 0.84 7.42 6.05
N ASP A 76 1.15 8.70 5.95
CA ASP A 76 1.91 9.44 6.95
C ASP A 76 1.05 9.83 8.16
N CYS A 77 1.71 10.09 9.30
CA CYS A 77 1.02 10.54 10.49
C CYS A 77 0.40 11.93 10.26
N GLY A 78 -0.92 12.01 10.37
CA GLY A 78 -1.66 13.26 10.28
C GLY A 78 -2.23 13.58 8.90
N GLU A 79 -2.01 12.73 7.90
CA GLU A 79 -2.68 12.85 6.59
C GLU A 79 -3.93 11.95 6.50
N THR A 80 -4.86 12.34 5.65
CA THR A 80 -5.98 11.49 5.24
C THR A 80 -5.54 10.47 4.18
N GLY A 81 -6.36 9.45 3.93
CA GLY A 81 -6.07 8.50 2.85
C GLY A 81 -6.01 9.15 1.48
N GLU A 82 -6.86 10.17 1.24
CA GLU A 82 -6.90 10.95 0.01
C GLU A 82 -5.62 11.77 -0.19
N GLU A 83 -5.14 12.42 0.87
CA GLU A 83 -3.87 13.18 0.86
C GLU A 83 -2.68 12.26 0.63
N GLY A 84 -2.63 11.10 1.33
CA GLY A 84 -1.58 10.10 1.15
C GLY A 84 -1.55 9.55 -0.28
N ALA A 85 -2.70 9.22 -0.85
CA ALA A 85 -2.76 8.76 -2.24
C ALA A 85 -2.27 9.83 -3.22
N ALA A 86 -2.62 11.10 -3.01
CA ALA A 86 -2.17 12.20 -3.88
C ALA A 86 -0.66 12.45 -3.74
N ARG A 87 -0.10 12.39 -2.52
CA ARG A 87 1.33 12.54 -2.25
C ARG A 87 2.14 11.43 -2.92
N GLU A 88 1.78 10.17 -2.69
CA GLU A 88 2.47 9.01 -3.28
C GLU A 88 2.46 9.06 -4.81
N VAL A 89 1.32 9.41 -5.43
CA VAL A 89 1.24 9.58 -6.88
C VAL A 89 2.21 10.66 -7.36
N MET A 90 2.28 11.79 -6.67
CA MET A 90 3.21 12.87 -7.03
C MET A 90 4.66 12.43 -6.87
N GLU A 91 5.03 11.77 -5.77
CA GLU A 91 6.39 11.33 -5.47
C GLU A 91 6.89 10.27 -6.44
N GLU A 92 6.06 9.31 -6.80
CA GLU A 92 6.44 8.20 -7.67
C GLU A 92 6.33 8.50 -9.17
N THR A 93 5.41 9.38 -9.56
CA THR A 93 5.04 9.55 -10.98
C THR A 93 5.16 10.99 -11.49
N GLY A 94 5.31 11.97 -10.60
CA GLY A 94 5.30 13.40 -10.93
C GLY A 94 3.94 13.94 -11.36
N LEU A 95 2.87 13.16 -11.24
CA LEU A 95 1.51 13.57 -11.64
C LEU A 95 0.78 14.29 -10.51
N GLU A 96 0.22 15.47 -10.81
CA GLU A 96 -0.62 16.23 -9.87
C GLU A 96 -2.04 15.64 -9.84
N VAL A 97 -2.43 15.06 -8.69
CA VAL A 97 -3.79 14.58 -8.45
C VAL A 97 -4.72 15.77 -8.16
N VAL A 98 -5.85 15.84 -8.85
CA VAL A 98 -6.86 16.90 -8.67
C VAL A 98 -8.16 16.40 -8.05
N GLU A 99 -8.39 15.10 -8.06
CA GLU A 99 -9.56 14.46 -7.46
C GLU A 99 -9.20 13.05 -7.02
N THR A 100 -9.64 12.68 -5.80
CA THR A 100 -9.52 11.32 -5.27
C THR A 100 -10.90 10.80 -4.89
N GLN A 101 -11.21 9.57 -5.29
CA GLN A 101 -12.46 8.90 -4.94
C GLN A 101 -12.17 7.55 -4.32
N TYR A 102 -12.50 7.36 -3.04
CA TYR A 102 -12.39 6.06 -2.37
C TYR A 102 -13.21 4.99 -3.08
N GLN A 103 -12.61 3.81 -3.27
CA GLN A 103 -13.25 2.67 -3.93
C GLN A 103 -13.60 1.56 -2.95
N PHE A 104 -12.61 1.02 -2.28
CA PHE A 104 -12.70 -0.05 -1.30
C PHE A 104 -11.37 -0.18 -0.54
N SER A 105 -11.34 -1.07 0.46
CA SER A 105 -10.09 -1.46 1.12
C SER A 105 -9.91 -2.97 1.12
N LEU A 106 -8.66 -3.41 1.21
CA LEU A 106 -8.26 -4.80 1.31
C LEU A 106 -7.17 -4.98 2.36
N PRO A 107 -7.19 -6.07 3.14
CA PRO A 107 -6.06 -6.42 3.98
C PRO A 107 -4.91 -6.94 3.12
N ASN A 108 -3.68 -6.66 3.57
CA ASN A 108 -2.47 -7.23 2.98
C ASN A 108 -1.49 -7.65 4.06
N THR A 109 -0.62 -8.59 3.72
CA THR A 109 0.49 -9.01 4.58
C THR A 109 1.70 -9.33 3.73
N TYR A 110 2.87 -8.90 4.18
CA TYR A 110 4.14 -9.25 3.54
C TYR A 110 5.27 -9.26 4.54
N LEU A 111 6.31 -10.04 4.24
CA LEU A 111 7.51 -10.08 5.05
C LEU A 111 8.44 -8.93 4.67
N TYR A 112 8.79 -8.07 5.63
CA TYR A 112 9.75 -7.01 5.46
C TYR A 112 10.71 -6.95 6.65
N SER A 113 12.01 -6.95 6.39
CA SER A 113 13.06 -6.95 7.43
C SER A 113 12.88 -8.03 8.50
N GLY A 114 12.41 -9.24 8.11
CA GLY A 114 12.14 -10.35 9.02
C GLY A 114 10.89 -10.20 9.89
N PHE A 115 10.08 -9.16 9.65
CA PHE A 115 8.84 -8.89 10.36
C PHE A 115 7.64 -9.02 9.41
N LEU A 116 6.57 -9.68 9.88
CA LEU A 116 5.32 -9.76 9.11
C LEU A 116 4.53 -8.47 9.27
N VAL A 117 4.58 -7.65 8.23
CA VAL A 117 3.83 -6.38 8.17
C VAL A 117 2.39 -6.69 7.75
N HIS A 118 1.45 -6.11 8.49
CA HIS A 118 0.03 -6.12 8.15
C HIS A 118 -0.40 -4.72 7.73
N THR A 119 -1.08 -4.59 6.59
CA THR A 119 -1.63 -3.32 6.12
C THR A 119 -3.12 -3.42 5.88
N LEU A 120 -3.79 -2.28 5.94
CA LEU A 120 -5.10 -2.03 5.36
C LEU A 120 -4.89 -1.10 4.17
N ASP A 121 -4.92 -1.67 2.97
CA ASP A 121 -4.68 -0.94 1.74
C ASP A 121 -5.99 -0.28 1.28
N LEU A 122 -5.98 1.05 1.21
CA LEU A 122 -7.10 1.90 0.81
C LEU A 122 -6.96 2.22 -0.68
N PHE A 123 -7.91 1.79 -1.48
CA PHE A 123 -7.89 1.98 -2.94
C PHE A 123 -8.68 3.21 -3.35
N PHE A 124 -8.05 4.06 -4.14
CA PHE A 124 -8.63 5.28 -4.67
C PHE A 124 -8.61 5.30 -6.20
N LEU A 125 -9.67 5.85 -6.82
CA LEU A 125 -9.62 6.30 -8.20
C LEU A 125 -9.17 7.75 -8.20
N CYS A 126 -8.02 8.02 -8.80
CA CYS A 126 -7.40 9.34 -8.82
C CYS A 126 -7.47 9.92 -10.24
N LYS A 127 -7.89 11.20 -10.32
CA LYS A 127 -7.83 11.97 -11.55
C LYS A 127 -6.62 12.90 -11.49
N VAL A 128 -5.81 12.88 -12.53
CA VAL A 128 -4.65 13.76 -12.65
C VAL A 128 -4.95 14.93 -13.56
N LYS A 129 -4.23 16.03 -13.35
CA LYS A 129 -4.38 17.27 -14.08
C LYS A 129 -3.91 17.16 -15.52
N ASP A 130 -2.78 16.50 -15.73
CA ASP A 130 -2.12 16.32 -17.03
C ASP A 130 -1.38 14.98 -17.04
N ASP A 131 -1.85 14.02 -17.79
CA ASP A 131 -1.28 12.67 -17.90
C ASP A 131 0.00 12.60 -18.76
N SER A 132 0.31 13.67 -19.49
CA SER A 132 1.53 13.78 -20.32
C SER A 132 2.81 14.02 -19.50
N GLN A 133 2.70 14.38 -18.21
CA GLN A 133 3.82 14.69 -17.32
C GLN A 133 4.42 13.45 -16.63
N LEU A 134 3.95 12.24 -16.95
CA LEU A 134 4.39 10.99 -16.34
C LEU A 134 5.91 10.82 -16.37
N LYS A 135 6.49 10.56 -15.19
CA LYS A 135 7.91 10.22 -14.99
C LYS A 135 8.01 9.15 -13.91
N ALA A 136 8.78 8.11 -14.15
CA ALA A 136 9.12 7.16 -13.07
C ALA A 136 10.10 7.82 -12.11
N MET A 137 9.77 7.83 -10.81
CA MET A 137 10.55 8.47 -9.74
C MET A 137 10.57 7.57 -8.51
N ASP A 138 11.43 7.87 -7.54
CA ASP A 138 11.57 7.24 -6.23
C ASP A 138 11.65 5.70 -6.27
N ASP A 139 10.74 5.00 -5.62
CA ASP A 139 10.74 3.54 -5.43
C ASP A 139 10.24 2.74 -6.65
N VAL A 140 9.95 3.42 -7.76
CA VAL A 140 9.43 2.86 -9.00
C VAL A 140 10.54 2.72 -10.04
N ALA A 141 10.75 1.51 -10.56
CA ALA A 141 11.74 1.27 -11.62
C ALA A 141 11.28 1.78 -12.98
N ASP A 142 9.97 1.77 -13.21
CA ASP A 142 9.32 2.22 -14.45
C ASP A 142 7.83 2.51 -14.20
N SER A 143 7.25 3.46 -14.95
CA SER A 143 5.83 3.80 -14.92
C SER A 143 5.33 4.00 -16.34
N PHE A 144 4.23 3.34 -16.69
CA PHE A 144 3.69 3.36 -18.04
C PHE A 144 2.18 3.15 -18.07
N TRP A 145 1.56 3.63 -19.15
CA TRP A 145 0.15 3.44 -19.42
C TRP A 145 -0.09 2.09 -20.07
N MET A 146 -1.05 1.31 -19.56
CA MET A 146 -1.40 -0.01 -20.07
C MET A 146 -2.90 -0.08 -20.38
N PRO A 147 -3.28 -0.51 -21.59
CA PRO A 147 -4.69 -0.74 -21.92
C PRO A 147 -5.32 -1.74 -20.93
N LEU A 148 -6.52 -1.45 -20.44
CA LEU A 148 -7.19 -2.33 -19.46
C LEU A 148 -7.36 -3.76 -19.97
N SER A 149 -7.51 -3.95 -21.28
CA SER A 149 -7.61 -5.28 -21.92
C SER A 149 -6.32 -6.10 -21.87
N GLU A 150 -5.17 -5.46 -21.68
CA GLU A 150 -3.86 -6.12 -21.63
C GLU A 150 -3.44 -6.44 -20.19
N ILE A 151 -4.08 -5.82 -19.18
CA ILE A 151 -3.74 -6.03 -17.79
C ILE A 151 -4.00 -7.47 -17.39
N ASN A 152 -2.95 -8.14 -16.90
CA ASN A 152 -3.03 -9.44 -16.26
C ASN A 152 -2.84 -9.27 -14.74
N PRO A 153 -3.89 -9.47 -13.91
CA PRO A 153 -3.77 -9.31 -12.47
C PRO A 153 -2.69 -10.19 -11.82
N ASP A 154 -2.37 -11.35 -12.40
CA ASP A 154 -1.39 -12.27 -11.84
C ASP A 154 0.08 -11.78 -11.97
N GLU A 155 0.32 -10.70 -12.74
CA GLU A 155 1.62 -10.03 -12.81
C GLU A 155 1.87 -9.05 -11.66
N PHE A 156 0.83 -8.74 -10.85
CA PHE A 156 0.95 -7.89 -9.67
C PHE A 156 1.42 -8.71 -8.46
N GLY A 157 2.53 -8.28 -7.87
CA GLY A 157 3.24 -9.07 -6.86
C GLY A 157 2.61 -9.06 -5.47
N LEU A 158 1.88 -8.00 -5.10
CA LEU A 158 1.21 -7.87 -3.83
C LEU A 158 -0.22 -8.41 -3.91
N ASP A 159 -0.63 -9.20 -2.92
CA ASP A 159 -1.92 -9.91 -2.95
C ASP A 159 -3.11 -8.95 -2.95
N SER A 160 -3.06 -7.87 -2.16
CA SER A 160 -4.12 -6.86 -2.12
C SER A 160 -4.23 -6.12 -3.46
N VAL A 161 -3.09 -5.75 -4.07
CA VAL A 161 -3.08 -5.05 -5.36
C VAL A 161 -3.61 -5.95 -6.45
N ARG A 162 -3.19 -7.22 -6.50
CA ARG A 162 -3.72 -8.23 -7.43
C ARG A 162 -5.23 -8.36 -7.33
N GLU A 163 -5.76 -8.50 -6.11
CA GLU A 163 -7.20 -8.59 -5.88
C GLU A 163 -7.91 -7.26 -6.20
N GLY A 164 -7.30 -6.13 -5.86
CA GLY A 164 -7.80 -4.80 -6.17
C GLY A 164 -7.94 -4.58 -7.68
N VAL A 165 -6.93 -4.96 -8.46
CA VAL A 165 -6.95 -4.90 -9.93
C VAL A 165 -8.06 -5.80 -10.48
N LYS A 166 -8.23 -7.03 -9.97
CA LYS A 166 -9.35 -7.92 -10.38
C LYS A 166 -10.71 -7.26 -10.17
N ARG A 167 -10.92 -6.63 -9.00
CA ARG A 167 -12.17 -5.91 -8.70
C ARG A 167 -12.39 -4.70 -9.62
N PHE A 168 -11.32 -3.94 -9.86
CA PHE A 168 -11.35 -2.77 -10.73
C PHE A 168 -11.73 -3.16 -12.17
N LEU A 169 -11.06 -4.16 -12.76
CA LEU A 169 -11.35 -4.66 -14.10
C LEU A 169 -12.80 -5.17 -14.22
N LYS A 170 -13.28 -5.92 -13.23
CA LYS A 170 -14.67 -6.40 -13.18
C LYS A 170 -15.67 -5.24 -13.19
N LYS A 171 -15.41 -4.18 -12.42
CA LYS A 171 -16.26 -2.96 -12.38
C LYS A 171 -16.34 -2.27 -13.75
N HIS A 172 -15.27 -2.34 -14.54
CA HIS A 172 -15.19 -1.76 -15.90
C HIS A 172 -15.62 -2.75 -16.99
N ASN A 173 -16.27 -3.87 -16.65
CA ASN A 173 -16.76 -4.92 -17.57
C ASN A 173 -15.65 -5.55 -18.45
N ILE A 174 -14.43 -5.56 -17.98
CA ILE A 174 -13.30 -6.26 -18.59
C ILE A 174 -13.18 -7.61 -17.91
N ALA A 175 -13.97 -8.59 -18.38
CA ALA A 175 -13.86 -9.97 -17.95
C ALA A 175 -12.65 -10.63 -18.65
N LYS A 176 -11.75 -11.20 -17.87
CA LYS A 176 -10.79 -12.20 -18.34
C LYS A 176 -11.12 -13.54 -17.71
#